data_33078b556461bf810d8476e841863837
#
_entry.id   33078b556461bf810d8476e841863837
#
_cell.length_a   1.000
_cell.length_b   1.000
_cell.length_c   1.000
_cell.angle_alpha   90.00
_cell.angle_beta   90.00
_cell.angle_gamma   90.00
#
_symmetry.space_group_name_H-M   'P 1'
#
loop_
_entity.id
_entity.type
_entity.pdbx_description
1 polymer ?
#
loop_
_entity_poly.entity_id
_entity_poly.type
_entity_poly.pdbx_seq_one_letter_code
_entity_poly.pdbx_strand_id
1 'polypeptide(L)' 'MTETLWKCEQVRAGQVCEKLMFNTKEEAEVFLRQMKQHAPDLFWRIEPIALKMVWN' A
#
# COMPACT_ATOMS: atom_id res chain seq x y z
N MET A 1 1.47 10.64 -19.38
CA MET A 1 0.68 10.81 -18.18
C MET A 1 1.16 9.87 -17.10
N THR A 2 1.30 10.37 -15.89
CA THR A 2 1.79 9.58 -14.78
C THR A 2 0.66 9.33 -13.82
N GLU A 3 0.43 8.06 -13.50
CA GLU A 3 -0.53 7.67 -12.48
C GLU A 3 0.22 7.19 -11.27
N THR A 4 -0.32 7.48 -10.11
CA THR A 4 0.26 7.02 -8.86
C THR A 4 -0.67 6.02 -8.21
N LEU A 5 -0.13 4.85 -7.93
CA LEU A 5 -0.82 3.87 -7.12
C LEU A 5 -0.20 3.85 -5.73
N TRP A 6 -0.98 3.45 -4.76
CA TRP A 6 -0.52 3.39 -3.37
C TRP A 6 -0.46 1.93 -2.95
N LYS A 7 0.75 1.47 -2.71
CA LYS A 7 0.99 0.08 -2.35
C LYS A 7 1.05 -0.04 -0.84
N CYS A 8 0.24 -0.94 -0.29
CA CYS A 8 0.30 -1.27 1.13
C CYS A 8 0.88 -2.66 1.25
N GLU A 9 1.95 -2.78 2.02
CA GLU A 9 2.62 -4.06 2.23
C GLU A 9 2.56 -4.43 3.70
N GLN A 10 2.12 -5.65 3.97
CA GLN A 10 2.19 -6.19 5.32
C GLN A 10 3.55 -6.86 5.50
N VAL A 11 4.27 -6.43 6.52
CA VAL A 11 5.61 -6.96 6.80
C VAL A 11 5.56 -7.76 8.10
N ARG A 12 6.06 -8.98 8.05
CA ARG A 12 6.16 -9.85 9.21
C ARG A 12 7.53 -10.51 9.21
N ALA A 13 8.25 -10.35 10.31
CA ALA A 13 9.60 -10.93 10.47
C ALA A 13 10.53 -10.55 9.33
N GLY A 14 10.43 -9.30 8.88
CA GLY A 14 11.29 -8.80 7.81
C GLY A 14 10.87 -9.21 6.41
N GLN A 15 9.74 -9.90 6.28
CA GLN A 15 9.27 -10.36 4.97
C GLN A 15 7.92 -9.77 4.63
N VAL A 16 7.72 -9.49 3.36
CA VAL A 16 6.44 -9.01 2.87
C VAL A 16 5.50 -10.20 2.74
N CYS A 17 4.41 -10.19 3.53
CA CYS A 17 3.44 -11.27 3.52
C CYS A 17 2.26 -10.98 2.60
N GLU A 18 1.96 -9.72 2.39
CA GLU A 18 0.80 -9.34 1.61
C GLU A 18 1.02 -7.99 0.95
N LYS A 19 0.46 -7.82 -0.23
CA LYS A 19 0.53 -6.56 -0.97
C LYS A 19 -0.85 -6.20 -1.48
N LEU A 20 -1.21 -4.95 -1.31
CA LEU A 20 -2.47 -4.42 -1.82
C LEU A 20 -2.21 -3.10 -2.51
N MET A 21 -2.93 -2.86 -3.60
CA MET A 21 -2.81 -1.62 -4.35
C MET A 21 -4.09 -0.83 -4.27
N PHE A 22 -3.93 0.47 -4.10
CA PHE A 22 -5.05 1.39 -4.05
C PHE A 22 -4.84 2.51 -5.05
N ASN A 23 -5.93 3.03 -5.58
CA ASN A 23 -5.88 4.10 -6.56
C ASN A 23 -5.59 5.46 -5.94
N THR A 24 -5.97 5.65 -4.69
CA THR A 24 -5.76 6.91 -4.01
C THR A 24 -5.12 6.69 -2.65
N LYS A 25 -4.43 7.72 -2.17
CA LYS A 25 -3.83 7.69 -0.86
C LYS A 25 -4.89 7.56 0.23
N GLU A 26 -6.03 8.21 0.03
CA GLU A 26 -7.12 8.14 0.99
C GLU A 26 -7.61 6.72 1.21
N GLU A 27 -7.79 5.99 0.13
CA GLU A 27 -8.23 4.61 0.22
C GLU A 27 -7.22 3.76 0.98
N ALA A 28 -5.94 3.98 0.69
CA ALA A 28 -4.88 3.25 1.39
C ALA A 28 -4.87 3.57 2.88
N GLU A 29 -5.03 4.84 3.22
CA GLU A 29 -5.03 5.25 4.61
C GLU A 29 -6.23 4.71 5.39
N VAL A 30 -7.40 4.68 4.76
CA VAL A 30 -8.58 4.11 5.38
C VAL A 30 -8.36 2.62 5.66
N PHE A 31 -7.80 1.93 4.68
CA PHE A 31 -7.51 0.51 4.84
C PHE A 31 -6.54 0.28 6.00
N LEU A 32 -5.46 1.06 6.06
CA LEU A 32 -4.47 0.90 7.12
C LEU A 32 -5.05 1.19 8.50
N ARG A 33 -5.93 2.18 8.56
CA ARG A 33 -6.59 2.53 9.82
C ARG A 33 -7.45 1.38 10.31
N GLN A 34 -8.19 0.76 9.41
CA GLN A 34 -9.02 -0.39 9.75
C GLN A 34 -8.18 -1.58 10.20
N MET A 35 -7.05 -1.80 9.51
CA MET A 35 -6.16 -2.90 9.88
C MET A 35 -5.54 -2.68 11.25
N LYS A 36 -5.23 -1.45 11.60
CA LYS A 36 -4.68 -1.14 12.92
C LYS A 36 -5.68 -1.45 14.03
N GLN A 37 -6.96 -1.26 13.76
CA GLN A 37 -7.99 -1.55 14.75
C GLN A 37 -8.21 -3.04 14.93
N HIS A 38 -8.14 -3.80 13.83
CA HIS A 38 -8.37 -5.23 13.88
C HIS A 38 -7.14 -6.04 14.26
N ALA A 39 -5.98 -5.59 13.84
CA ALA A 39 -4.74 -6.32 14.08
C ALA A 39 -3.59 -5.35 14.35
N PRO A 40 -3.56 -4.77 15.56
CA PRO A 40 -2.55 -3.76 15.89
C PRO A 40 -1.12 -4.28 15.92
N ASP A 41 -0.94 -5.59 16.01
CA ASP A 41 0.40 -6.18 16.00
C ASP A 41 0.98 -6.32 14.61
N LEU A 42 0.17 -6.15 13.58
CA LEU A 42 0.68 -6.26 12.21
C LEU A 42 1.28 -4.94 11.77
N PHE A 43 2.40 -5.03 11.10
CA PHE A 43 3.06 -3.86 10.59
C PHE A 43 2.76 -3.69 9.11
N TRP A 44 2.29 -2.52 8.75
CA TRP A 44 1.99 -2.19 7.37
C TRP A 44 2.83 -1.02 6.91
N ARG A 45 3.24 -1.07 5.67
CA ARG A 45 4.01 -0.02 5.05
C ARG A 45 3.26 0.48 3.82
N ILE A 46 3.20 1.81 3.66
CA ILE A 46 2.57 2.41 2.50
C ILE A 46 3.63 3.07 1.65
N GLU A 47 3.49 2.94 0.34
CA GLU A 47 4.49 3.43 -0.59
C GLU A 47 3.83 3.88 -1.88
N PRO A 48 4.12 5.10 -2.36
CA PRO A 48 3.61 5.53 -3.65
C PRO A 48 4.40 4.89 -4.79
N ILE A 49 3.69 4.45 -5.81
CA ILE A 49 4.31 3.88 -6.99
C ILE A 49 3.87 4.68 -8.19
N ALA A 50 4.81 5.34 -8.82
CA ALA A 50 4.53 6.11 -10.02
C ALA A 50 4.54 5.18 -11.22
N LEU A 51 3.41 5.10 -11.91
CA LEU A 51 3.31 4.32 -13.12
C LEU A 51 3.59 5.25 -14.28
N LYS A 52 4.63 4.93 -15.02
CA LYS A 52 4.95 5.66 -16.23
C LYS A 52 4.54 4.82 -17.42
N MET A 53 3.71 5.39 -18.27
CA MET A 53 3.44 4.76 -19.54
C MET A 53 4.53 5.18 -20.49
N VAL A 54 5.33 4.22 -20.89
CA VAL A 54 6.41 4.47 -21.84
C VAL A 54 5.96 3.98 -23.19
N TRP A 55 5.97 4.89 -24.14
CA TRP A 55 5.62 4.57 -25.50
C TRP A 55 6.86 4.62 -26.37
N ASN A 56 7.12 3.54 -27.01
CA ASN A 56 8.25 3.49 -27.95
C ASN A 56 7.77 3.16 -29.33
#